data_5019644906daa09119ed0b696074f325
#
_entry.id   5019644906daa09119ed0b696074f325
#
_cell.length_a   1.000
_cell.length_b   1.000
_cell.length_c   1.000
_cell.angle_alpha   90.00
_cell.angle_beta   90.00
_cell.angle_gamma   90.00
#
_symmetry.space_group_name_H-M   'P 1'
#
loop_
_entity.id
_entity.type
_entity.pdbx_description
1 polymer ?
#
loop_
_entity_poly.entity_id
_entity_poly.type
_entity_poly.pdbx_seq_one_letter_code
_entity_poly.pdbx_strand_id
1 'polypeptide(L)'
;MKIFNLLVGGDPANLPENWQELDGEWVGVDRGALRLVNEQLKGSLAIGDFDSVSEAEFAKVAAGFDRVVKLNPIKDDTDTEAALAKVLNIDDHAQVRMLGVSGGRIDHLLANVLMVLEARFRRFAEQITLIDRQNRITFFNS
;
A
#
# COMPACT_ATOMS: atom_id res chain seq x y z
N MET A 1 -5.25 2.86 18.60
CA MET A 1 -5.72 2.84 17.19
C MET A 1 -4.58 2.39 16.29
N LYS A 2 -4.80 1.38 15.48
CA LYS A 2 -3.78 0.88 14.57
C LYS A 2 -3.72 1.72 13.31
N ILE A 3 -2.51 1.97 12.82
CA ILE A 3 -2.26 2.69 11.57
C ILE A 3 -1.47 1.77 10.66
N PHE A 4 -1.95 1.57 9.44
CA PHE A 4 -1.20 0.87 8.39
C PHE A 4 -0.79 1.86 7.32
N ASN A 5 0.48 1.83 6.96
CA ASN A 5 1.01 2.60 5.83
C ASN A 5 1.28 1.63 4.69
N LEU A 6 0.48 1.70 3.63
CA LEU A 6 0.64 0.85 2.45
C LEU A 6 1.51 1.58 1.44
N LEU A 7 2.70 1.04 1.17
CA LEU A 7 3.58 1.58 0.15
C LEU A 7 3.45 0.76 -1.12
N VAL A 8 2.92 1.40 -2.14
CA VAL A 8 2.77 0.83 -3.47
C VAL A 8 3.94 1.29 -4.34
N GLY A 9 4.20 0.62 -5.43
CA GLY A 9 5.40 0.85 -6.23
C GLY A 9 5.40 2.05 -7.17
N GLY A 10 4.89 3.20 -6.73
CA GLY A 10 4.92 4.42 -7.53
C GLY A 10 6.29 5.09 -7.58
N ASP A 11 6.38 6.20 -8.31
CA ASP A 11 7.62 6.96 -8.42
C ASP A 11 8.02 7.52 -7.04
N PRO A 12 9.23 7.20 -6.54
CA PRO A 12 9.66 7.70 -5.23
C PRO A 12 9.73 9.23 -5.15
N ALA A 13 9.86 9.94 -6.26
CA ALA A 13 9.85 11.39 -6.28
C ALA A 13 8.52 11.99 -5.82
N ASN A 14 7.44 11.22 -5.89
CA ASN A 14 6.11 11.66 -5.48
C ASN A 14 5.72 11.25 -4.06
N LEU A 15 6.63 10.61 -3.33
CA LEU A 15 6.39 10.30 -1.92
C LEU A 15 6.53 11.55 -1.07
N PRO A 16 5.77 11.65 0.03
CA PRO A 16 5.89 12.79 0.94
C PRO A 16 7.31 12.93 1.45
N GLU A 17 7.72 14.18 1.69
CA GLU A 17 9.00 14.43 2.33
C GLU A 17 9.04 13.75 3.70
N ASN A 18 10.15 13.09 4.02
CA ASN A 18 10.32 12.34 5.27
C ASN A 18 9.28 11.24 5.50
N TRP A 19 8.81 10.61 4.40
CA TRP A 19 7.82 9.55 4.50
C TRP A 19 8.30 8.37 5.35
N GLN A 20 9.61 8.14 5.42
CA GLN A 20 10.19 7.05 6.20
C GLN A 20 9.94 7.23 7.71
N GLU A 21 9.64 8.44 8.15
CA GLU A 21 9.43 8.76 9.57
C GLU A 21 7.97 8.66 10.00
N LEU A 22 7.06 8.28 9.10
CA LEU A 22 5.65 8.12 9.47
C LEU A 22 5.48 7.03 10.52
N ASP A 23 4.62 7.30 11.49
CA ASP A 23 4.23 6.29 12.47
C ASP A 23 3.31 5.24 11.82
N GLY A 24 3.17 4.09 12.49
CA GLY A 24 2.29 3.02 12.02
C GLY A 24 3.09 1.82 11.52
N GLU A 25 2.36 0.80 11.09
CA GLU A 25 2.96 -0.42 10.55
C GLU A 25 3.07 -0.31 9.03
N TRP A 26 4.23 -0.65 8.51
CA TRP A 26 4.47 -0.65 7.08
C TRP A 26 3.96 -1.94 6.43
N VAL A 27 3.22 -1.75 5.34
CA VAL A 27 2.78 -2.84 4.47
C VAL A 27 3.32 -2.53 3.08
N GLY A 28 4.13 -3.43 2.55
CA GLY A 28 4.69 -3.26 1.20
C GLY A 28 3.86 -4.01 0.17
N VAL A 29 3.50 -3.33 -0.91
CA VAL A 29 2.73 -3.92 -2.00
C VAL A 29 3.64 -4.04 -3.21
N ASP A 30 3.95 -5.26 -3.63
CA ASP A 30 4.85 -5.56 -4.75
C ASP A 30 6.19 -4.85 -4.60
N ARG A 31 6.57 -4.00 -5.57
CA ARG A 31 7.82 -3.25 -5.52
C ARG A 31 7.90 -2.29 -4.34
N GLY A 32 6.76 -1.91 -3.76
CA GLY A 32 6.75 -1.13 -2.53
C GLY A 32 7.42 -1.87 -1.39
N ALA A 33 7.27 -3.20 -1.33
CA ALA A 33 7.94 -4.01 -0.32
C ALA A 33 9.46 -3.96 -0.49
N LEU A 34 9.94 -4.05 -1.73
CA LEU A 34 11.37 -3.95 -2.01
C LEU A 34 11.92 -2.58 -1.60
N ARG A 35 11.16 -1.52 -1.87
CA ARG A 35 11.57 -0.16 -1.49
C ARG A 35 11.71 -0.03 0.01
N LEU A 36 10.76 -0.58 0.78
CA LEU A 36 10.85 -0.55 2.24
C LEU A 36 12.11 -1.24 2.75
N VAL A 37 12.43 -2.42 2.21
CA VAL A 37 13.62 -3.16 2.59
C VAL A 37 14.88 -2.37 2.24
N ASN A 38 14.93 -1.77 1.06
CA ASN A 38 16.08 -0.99 0.63
C ASN A 38 16.27 0.29 1.47
N GLU A 39 15.20 0.80 2.06
CA GLU A 39 15.25 1.94 2.98
C GLU A 39 15.48 1.48 4.43
N GLN A 40 15.71 0.18 4.64
CA GLN A 40 15.95 -0.41 5.96
C GLN A 40 14.76 -0.23 6.93
N LEU A 41 13.56 -0.18 6.38
CA LEU A 41 12.33 -0.11 7.17
C LEU A 41 11.76 -1.51 7.34
N LYS A 42 11.48 -1.87 8.58
CA LYS A 42 10.85 -3.15 8.87
C LYS A 42 9.35 -3.06 8.62
N GLY A 43 8.82 -4.02 7.88
CA GLY A 43 7.39 -4.08 7.61
C GLY A 43 6.72 -5.27 8.28
N SER A 44 5.43 -5.13 8.52
CA SER A 44 4.64 -6.23 9.10
C SER A 44 4.15 -7.20 8.02
N LEU A 45 3.89 -6.70 6.82
CA LEU A 45 3.31 -7.50 5.74
C LEU A 45 3.84 -7.04 4.39
N ALA A 46 4.26 -8.00 3.56
CA ALA A 46 4.52 -7.78 2.15
C ALA A 46 3.51 -8.62 1.36
N ILE A 47 2.86 -8.01 0.37
CA ILE A 47 1.80 -8.67 -0.39
C ILE A 47 1.88 -8.29 -1.85
N GLY A 48 1.68 -9.27 -2.74
CA GLY A 48 1.68 -9.06 -4.17
C GLY A 48 2.01 -10.34 -4.91
N ASP A 49 2.04 -10.28 -6.25
CA ASP A 49 2.48 -11.41 -7.07
C ASP A 49 4.00 -11.41 -7.24
N PHE A 50 4.65 -10.26 -7.03
CA PHE A 50 6.10 -10.07 -7.11
C PHE A 50 6.71 -10.41 -8.46
N ASP A 51 5.92 -10.32 -9.52
CA ASP A 51 6.39 -10.61 -10.89
C ASP A 51 7.50 -9.68 -11.34
N SER A 52 7.53 -8.45 -10.83
CA SER A 52 8.49 -7.42 -11.24
C SER A 52 9.78 -7.45 -10.44
N VAL A 53 9.92 -8.36 -9.47
CA VAL A 53 11.13 -8.47 -8.64
C VAL A 53 11.87 -9.75 -8.98
N SER A 54 13.22 -9.70 -8.91
CA SER A 54 14.06 -10.88 -9.13
C SER A 54 14.00 -11.81 -7.90
N GLU A 55 14.54 -13.04 -8.06
CA GLU A 55 14.62 -13.98 -6.94
C GLU A 55 15.45 -13.41 -5.79
N ALA A 56 16.56 -12.74 -6.10
CA ALA A 56 17.42 -12.13 -5.08
C ALA A 56 16.68 -10.99 -4.36
N GLU A 57 15.94 -10.18 -5.10
CA GLU A 57 15.13 -9.11 -4.53
C GLU A 57 14.02 -9.67 -3.65
N PHE A 58 13.37 -10.74 -4.10
CA PHE A 58 12.32 -11.37 -3.31
C PHE A 58 12.87 -11.96 -2.00
N ALA A 59 14.08 -12.53 -2.03
CA ALA A 59 14.73 -13.02 -0.82
C ALA A 59 14.95 -11.90 0.20
N LYS A 60 15.32 -10.70 -0.26
CA LYS A 60 15.44 -9.53 0.61
C LYS A 60 14.10 -9.15 1.23
N VAL A 61 13.05 -9.17 0.44
CA VAL A 61 11.69 -8.88 0.92
C VAL A 61 11.29 -9.89 1.99
N ALA A 62 11.50 -11.18 1.72
CA ALA A 62 11.15 -12.24 2.66
C ALA A 62 11.87 -12.09 4.01
N ALA A 63 13.12 -11.62 3.99
CA ALA A 63 13.90 -11.42 5.19
C ALA A 63 13.50 -10.16 5.96
N GLY A 64 12.89 -9.18 5.29
CA GLY A 64 12.59 -7.87 5.89
C GLY A 64 11.18 -7.68 6.41
N PHE A 65 10.31 -8.69 6.28
CA PHE A 65 8.91 -8.59 6.70
C PHE A 65 8.54 -9.73 7.63
N ASP A 66 7.64 -9.44 8.57
CA ASP A 66 7.14 -10.46 9.49
C ASP A 66 6.32 -11.51 8.75
N ARG A 67 5.61 -11.10 7.70
CA ARG A 67 4.74 -11.97 6.92
C ARG A 67 4.78 -11.58 5.45
N VAL A 68 4.82 -12.58 4.57
CA VAL A 68 4.76 -12.38 3.11
C VAL A 68 3.59 -13.18 2.56
N VAL A 69 2.74 -12.51 1.80
CA VAL A 69 1.61 -13.14 1.11
C VAL A 69 1.84 -13.00 -0.39
N LYS A 70 2.18 -14.11 -1.05
CA LYS A 70 2.38 -14.13 -2.49
C LYS A 70 1.06 -14.44 -3.18
N LEU A 71 0.62 -13.54 -4.04
CA LEU A 71 -0.64 -13.67 -4.76
C LEU A 71 -0.44 -14.34 -6.12
N ASN A 72 -1.48 -14.98 -6.62
CA ASN A 72 -1.48 -15.49 -7.98
C ASN A 72 -1.58 -14.31 -8.95
N PRO A 73 -0.70 -14.21 -9.98
CA PRO A 73 -0.80 -13.14 -10.98
C PRO A 73 -2.14 -13.12 -11.73
N ILE A 74 -2.78 -14.29 -11.87
CA ILE A 74 -4.09 -14.40 -12.50
C ILE A 74 -5.15 -14.38 -11.40
N LYS A 75 -5.60 -13.20 -11.07
CA LYS A 75 -6.61 -12.98 -10.03
C LYS A 75 -7.50 -11.82 -10.40
N ASP A 76 -8.68 -11.73 -9.78
CA ASP A 76 -9.64 -10.66 -10.04
C ASP A 76 -9.22 -9.33 -9.43
N ASP A 77 -8.58 -9.37 -8.25
CA ASP A 77 -8.17 -8.16 -7.55
C ASP A 77 -6.78 -7.70 -8.00
N THR A 78 -6.56 -6.40 -8.00
CA THR A 78 -5.20 -5.85 -8.08
C THR A 78 -4.47 -6.14 -6.76
N ASP A 79 -3.14 -6.03 -6.77
CA ASP A 79 -2.35 -6.23 -5.56
C ASP A 79 -2.70 -5.19 -4.49
N THR A 80 -2.99 -3.97 -4.91
CA THR A 80 -3.40 -2.89 -3.99
C THR A 80 -4.76 -3.19 -3.35
N GLU A 81 -5.72 -3.67 -4.14
CA GLU A 81 -7.03 -4.07 -3.61
C GLU A 81 -6.89 -5.20 -2.59
N ALA A 82 -6.08 -6.20 -2.92
CA ALA A 82 -5.84 -7.33 -2.03
C ALA A 82 -5.17 -6.88 -0.72
N ALA A 83 -4.22 -5.95 -0.80
CA ALA A 83 -3.54 -5.41 0.38
C ALA A 83 -4.51 -4.63 1.27
N LEU A 84 -5.33 -3.77 0.68
CA LEU A 84 -6.32 -3.00 1.43
C LEU A 84 -7.33 -3.92 2.12
N ALA A 85 -7.84 -4.91 1.40
CA ALA A 85 -8.76 -5.90 1.98
C ALA A 85 -8.11 -6.64 3.15
N LYS A 86 -6.83 -7.01 3.00
CA LYS A 86 -6.11 -7.75 4.03
C LYS A 86 -5.95 -6.95 5.32
N VAL A 87 -5.52 -5.69 5.23
CA VAL A 87 -5.30 -4.87 6.42
C VAL A 87 -6.62 -4.55 7.13
N LEU A 88 -7.69 -4.29 6.38
CA LEU A 88 -9.01 -4.05 6.96
C LEU A 88 -9.61 -5.31 7.58
N ASN A 89 -9.20 -6.49 7.12
CA ASN A 89 -9.58 -7.75 7.75
C ASN A 89 -8.80 -7.99 9.05
N ILE A 90 -7.57 -7.50 9.13
CA ILE A 90 -6.77 -7.58 10.36
C ILE A 90 -7.36 -6.65 11.43
N ASP A 91 -7.71 -5.42 11.05
CA ASP A 91 -8.31 -4.43 11.96
C ASP A 91 -9.22 -3.50 11.16
N ASP A 92 -10.51 -3.70 11.29
CA ASP A 92 -11.51 -2.92 10.55
C ASP A 92 -11.72 -1.50 11.09
N HIS A 93 -11.05 -1.15 12.19
CA HIS A 93 -11.04 0.22 12.74
C HIS A 93 -9.72 0.94 12.47
N ALA A 94 -8.79 0.32 11.73
CA ALA A 94 -7.49 0.90 11.47
C ALA A 94 -7.58 2.12 10.56
N GLN A 95 -6.66 3.05 10.75
CA GLN A 95 -6.40 4.11 9.78
C GLN A 95 -5.44 3.56 8.73
N VAL A 96 -5.72 3.81 7.46
CA VAL A 96 -4.89 3.33 6.36
C VAL A 96 -4.41 4.52 5.54
N ARG A 97 -3.08 4.65 5.44
CA ARG A 97 -2.46 5.63 4.56
C ARG A 97 -1.90 4.89 3.36
N MET A 98 -2.20 5.37 2.18
CA MET A 98 -1.71 4.76 0.94
C MET A 98 -0.73 5.70 0.28
N LEU A 99 0.50 5.24 0.11
CA LEU A 99 1.61 5.99 -0.47
C LEU A 99 2.07 5.31 -1.75
N GLY A 100 2.54 6.10 -2.72
CA GLY A 100 2.98 5.55 -3.99
C GLY A 100 1.85 5.24 -4.96
N VAL A 101 0.65 5.74 -4.67
CA VAL A 101 -0.55 5.50 -5.51
C VAL A 101 -0.73 6.55 -6.59
N SER A 102 0.03 7.64 -6.52
CA SER A 102 0.14 8.62 -7.60
C SER A 102 1.57 8.60 -8.10
N GLY A 103 1.83 9.05 -9.27
CA GLY A 103 3.18 8.95 -9.80
C GLY A 103 3.27 9.38 -11.23
N GLY A 104 2.57 10.45 -11.59
CA GLY A 104 2.58 10.97 -12.94
C GLY A 104 1.58 10.29 -13.86
N ARG A 105 0.86 9.27 -13.38
CA ARG A 105 -0.20 8.61 -14.14
C ARG A 105 -1.53 8.86 -13.47
N ILE A 106 -2.33 9.74 -14.08
CA ILE A 106 -3.63 10.11 -13.54
C ILE A 106 -4.61 8.94 -13.58
N ASP A 107 -4.48 8.04 -14.54
CA ASP A 107 -5.31 6.84 -14.63
C ASP A 107 -5.11 5.91 -13.42
N HIS A 108 -3.88 5.75 -12.96
CA HIS A 108 -3.58 4.97 -11.75
C HIS A 108 -4.16 5.64 -10.51
N LEU A 109 -4.02 6.97 -10.40
CA LEU A 109 -4.57 7.71 -9.27
C LEU A 109 -6.10 7.57 -9.27
N LEU A 110 -6.76 7.74 -10.42
CA LEU A 110 -8.20 7.59 -10.51
C LEU A 110 -8.65 6.17 -10.14
N ALA A 111 -7.92 5.15 -10.59
CA ALA A 111 -8.24 3.76 -10.27
C ALA A 111 -8.20 3.54 -8.75
N ASN A 112 -7.21 4.11 -8.05
CA ASN A 112 -7.10 3.98 -6.61
C ASN A 112 -8.20 4.75 -5.86
N VAL A 113 -8.56 5.94 -6.33
CA VAL A 113 -9.68 6.69 -5.76
C VAL A 113 -10.98 5.92 -5.93
N LEU A 114 -11.26 5.41 -7.14
CA LEU A 114 -12.46 4.65 -7.42
C LEU A 114 -12.51 3.34 -6.63
N MET A 115 -11.36 2.72 -6.39
CA MET A 115 -11.27 1.51 -5.57
C MET A 115 -11.86 1.75 -4.17
N VAL A 116 -11.53 2.87 -3.53
CA VAL A 116 -12.04 3.19 -2.20
C VAL A 116 -13.56 3.33 -2.21
N LEU A 117 -14.13 3.74 -3.33
CA LEU A 117 -15.56 3.92 -3.48
C LEU A 117 -16.31 2.63 -3.85
N GLU A 118 -15.61 1.52 -4.06
CA GLU A 118 -16.24 0.22 -4.29
C GLU A 118 -17.05 -0.21 -3.08
N ALA A 119 -18.10 -0.98 -3.33
CA ALA A 119 -19.05 -1.37 -2.27
C ALA A 119 -18.38 -1.99 -1.05
N ARG A 120 -17.33 -2.82 -1.26
CA ARG A 120 -16.64 -3.52 -0.17
C ARG A 120 -15.75 -2.62 0.69
N PHE A 121 -15.32 -1.46 0.16
CA PHE A 121 -14.42 -0.54 0.86
C PHE A 121 -15.11 0.74 1.31
N ARG A 122 -16.23 1.09 0.71
CA ARG A 122 -16.88 2.39 0.91
C ARG A 122 -17.21 2.68 2.38
N ARG A 123 -17.56 1.68 3.14
CA ARG A 123 -17.85 1.87 4.57
C ARG A 123 -16.61 2.23 5.38
N PHE A 124 -15.41 1.99 4.83
CA PHE A 124 -14.14 2.32 5.47
C PHE A 124 -13.51 3.58 4.91
N ALA A 125 -14.20 4.28 4.00
CA ALA A 125 -13.61 5.39 3.24
C ALA A 125 -13.02 6.48 4.14
N GLU A 126 -13.69 6.81 5.24
CA GLU A 126 -13.18 7.85 6.14
C GLU A 126 -11.89 7.45 6.86
N GLN A 127 -11.56 6.16 6.88
CA GLN A 127 -10.35 5.64 7.50
C GLN A 127 -9.17 5.62 6.52
N ILE A 128 -9.40 5.88 5.23
CA ILE A 128 -8.43 5.73 4.17
C ILE A 128 -7.99 7.11 3.67
N THR A 129 -6.67 7.31 3.58
CA THR A 129 -6.08 8.55 3.06
C THR A 129 -5.04 8.18 2.01
N LEU A 130 -5.08 8.85 0.85
CA LEU A 130 -4.05 8.74 -0.17
C LEU A 130 -3.13 9.93 -0.03
N ILE A 131 -1.83 9.70 0.07
CA ILE A 131 -0.85 10.75 0.34
C ILE A 131 0.24 10.72 -0.72
N ASP A 132 0.52 11.88 -1.33
CA ASP A 132 1.71 12.07 -2.13
C ASP A 132 2.45 13.32 -1.66
N ARG A 133 3.49 13.72 -2.39
CA ARG A 133 4.35 14.84 -2.00
C ARG A 133 3.60 16.16 -1.88
N GLN A 134 2.56 16.35 -2.70
CA GLN A 134 1.84 17.62 -2.80
C GLN A 134 0.39 17.54 -2.37
N ASN A 135 -0.16 16.32 -2.24
CA ASN A 135 -1.60 16.13 -2.07
C ASN A 135 -1.91 15.13 -0.96
N ARG A 136 -3.05 15.38 -0.33
CA ARG A 136 -3.66 14.44 0.58
C ARG A 136 -5.12 14.30 0.18
N ILE A 137 -5.54 13.09 -0.14
CA ILE A 137 -6.92 12.79 -0.55
C ILE A 137 -7.60 12.05 0.58
N THR A 138 -8.67 12.63 1.10
CA THR A 138 -9.50 12.01 2.13
C THR A 138 -10.92 11.86 1.60
N PHE A 139 -11.71 11.03 2.30
CA PHE A 139 -13.06 10.70 1.89
C PHE A 139 -14.03 11.04 3.01
N PHE A 140 -15.17 11.59 2.65
CA PHE A 140 -16.20 11.95 3.61
C PHE A 140 -17.51 11.24 3.28
N ASN A 141 -18.22 10.79 4.31
CA ASN A 141 -19.59 10.31 4.18
C ASN A 141 -20.53 11.46 4.50
N SER A 142 -21.43 11.71 3.60
CA SER A 142 -22.43 12.75 3.81
C SER A 142 -23.71 12.17 4.42
#